data_55b174b039ed2aac353d31d684a00bbd
#
_entry.id   55b174b039ed2aac353d31d684a00bbd
#
_cell.length_a   1.000
_cell.length_b   1.000
_cell.length_c   1.000
_cell.angle_alpha   90.00
_cell.angle_beta   90.00
_cell.angle_gamma   90.00
#
_symmetry.space_group_name_H-M   'P 1'
#
loop_
_entity.id
_entity.type
_entity.pdbx_description
1 polymer ?
#
loop_
_entity_poly.entity_id
_entity_poly.type
_entity_poly.pdbx_seq_one_letter_code
_entity_poly.pdbx_strand_id
1 'polypeptide(L)'
;MVKVLIKKLDPIVEIPIYKTSGASGMDLMAFTKHPIKLAPKSSCLIPTGLSVAFSKEYEIQIRPRSGLAAKNNITVLNTPGTIDSDYRGEIKII
;
A
#
# COMPACT_ATOMS: atom_id res chain seq x y z
N MET A 1 -1.17 -10.11 20.03
CA MET A 1 -0.91 -10.25 18.60
C MET A 1 -1.94 -9.44 17.81
N VAL A 2 -1.48 -8.65 16.86
CA VAL A 2 -2.38 -7.88 15.98
C VAL A 2 -2.86 -8.78 14.85
N LYS A 3 -4.17 -8.79 14.63
CA LYS A 3 -4.76 -9.56 13.53
C LYS A 3 -5.32 -8.60 12.48
N VAL A 4 -4.90 -8.75 11.24
CA VAL A 4 -5.41 -8.01 10.10
C VAL A 4 -6.06 -8.99 9.14
N LEU A 5 -7.33 -8.77 8.84
CA LEU A 5 -8.03 -9.52 7.80
C LEU A 5 -7.78 -8.83 6.47
N ILE A 6 -7.41 -9.60 5.46
CA ILE A 6 -7.11 -9.08 4.13
C ILE A 6 -8.02 -9.76 3.11
N LYS A 7 -8.67 -8.93 2.28
CA LYS A 7 -9.50 -9.40 1.18
C LYS A 7 -8.82 -9.05 -0.14
N LYS A 8 -8.64 -10.06 -0.99
CA LYS A 8 -8.20 -9.86 -2.37
C LYS A 8 -9.42 -9.50 -3.22
N LEU A 9 -9.33 -8.39 -3.93
CA LEU A 9 -10.40 -7.93 -4.83
C LEU A 9 -10.34 -8.62 -6.19
N ASP A 10 -9.24 -9.33 -6.46
CA ASP A 10 -9.03 -10.14 -7.65
C ASP A 10 -8.19 -11.36 -7.25
N PRO A 11 -8.50 -12.58 -7.74
CA PRO A 11 -7.75 -13.79 -7.38
C PRO A 11 -6.26 -13.73 -7.69
N ILE A 12 -5.86 -12.91 -8.66
CA ILE A 12 -4.47 -12.79 -9.11
C ILE A 12 -3.62 -11.97 -8.12
N VAL A 13 -4.25 -11.17 -7.25
CA VAL A 13 -3.54 -10.33 -6.28
C VAL A 13 -2.87 -11.21 -5.23
N GLU A 14 -1.61 -10.92 -4.93
CA GLU A 14 -0.86 -11.62 -3.89
C GLU A 14 -1.00 -10.90 -2.56
N ILE A 15 -1.12 -11.68 -1.49
CA ILE A 15 -1.15 -11.14 -0.13
C ILE A 15 0.27 -10.65 0.23
N PRO A 16 0.43 -9.42 0.72
CA PRO A 16 1.74 -8.92 1.16
C PRO A 16 2.30 -9.77 2.30
N ILE A 17 3.61 -9.90 2.32
CA ILE A 17 4.30 -10.65 3.39
C ILE A 17 5.50 -9.83 3.89
N TYR A 18 5.91 -10.09 5.11
CA TYR A 18 7.19 -9.58 5.61
C TYR A 18 8.32 -10.34 4.93
N LYS A 19 9.24 -9.61 4.30
CA LYS A 19 10.36 -10.22 3.55
C LYS A 19 11.43 -10.79 4.45
N THR A 20 11.61 -10.23 5.65
CA THR A 20 12.57 -10.71 6.66
C THR A 20 11.92 -10.69 8.03
N SER A 21 12.49 -11.41 8.98
CA SER A 21 11.99 -11.45 10.36
C SER A 21 12.11 -10.10 11.08
N GLY A 22 13.01 -9.24 10.63
CA GLY A 22 13.21 -7.90 11.21
C GLY A 22 12.50 -6.78 10.45
N ALA A 23 11.74 -7.10 9.40
CA ALA A 23 11.07 -6.06 8.61
C ALA A 23 9.96 -5.40 9.42
N SER A 24 9.92 -4.07 9.40
CA SER A 24 8.85 -3.30 10.06
C SER A 24 7.57 -3.25 9.23
N GLY A 25 7.68 -3.38 7.92
CA GLY A 25 6.55 -3.29 7.02
C GLY A 25 6.61 -4.30 5.90
N MET A 26 5.53 -4.33 5.14
CA MET A 26 5.39 -5.17 3.95
C MET A 26 5.23 -4.29 2.73
N ASP A 27 5.74 -4.76 1.60
CA ASP A 27 5.52 -4.07 0.34
C ASP A 27 4.10 -4.28 -0.18
N LEU A 28 3.48 -3.20 -0.62
CA LEU A 28 2.26 -3.26 -1.42
C LEU A 28 2.64 -3.12 -2.89
N MET A 29 2.02 -3.94 -3.72
CA MET A 29 2.27 -3.94 -5.15
C MET A 29 1.13 -3.24 -5.88
N ALA A 30 1.46 -2.49 -6.92
CA ALA A 30 0.46 -1.96 -7.82
C ALA A 30 -0.28 -3.12 -8.51
N PHE A 31 -1.60 -3.00 -8.57
CA PHE A 31 -2.43 -3.94 -9.31
C PHE A 31 -3.11 -3.22 -10.47
N THR A 32 -2.49 -3.26 -11.64
CA THR A 32 -2.98 -2.58 -12.84
C THR A 32 -2.94 -3.53 -14.02
N LYS A 33 -3.90 -3.37 -14.94
CA LYS A 33 -3.95 -4.18 -16.17
C LYS A 33 -2.86 -3.79 -17.15
N HIS A 34 -2.45 -2.53 -17.12
CA HIS A 34 -1.45 -1.96 -18.02
C HIS A 34 -0.47 -1.13 -17.22
N PRO A 35 0.77 -0.97 -17.70
CA PRO A 35 1.72 -0.05 -17.07
C PRO A 35 1.15 1.37 -17.00
N ILE A 36 1.38 2.03 -15.88
CA ILE A 36 0.99 3.42 -15.68
C ILE A 36 2.23 4.29 -15.87
N LYS A 37 2.11 5.28 -16.76
CA LYS A 37 3.17 6.26 -16.98
C LYS A 37 2.97 7.42 -16.03
N LEU A 38 3.95 7.66 -15.17
CA LEU A 38 3.95 8.76 -14.21
C LEU A 38 4.87 9.84 -14.70
N ALA A 39 4.30 10.95 -15.19
CA ALA A 39 5.09 12.08 -15.67
C ALA A 39 5.74 12.82 -14.49
N PRO A 40 6.90 13.49 -14.72
CA PRO A 40 7.51 14.31 -13.68
C PRO A 40 6.55 15.36 -13.14
N LYS A 41 6.66 15.64 -11.83
CA LYS A 41 5.82 16.64 -11.13
C LYS A 41 4.33 16.31 -11.17
N SER A 42 3.98 15.03 -11.37
CA SER A 42 2.60 14.58 -11.37
C SER A 42 2.39 13.50 -10.32
N SER A 43 1.13 13.21 -10.03
CA SER A 43 0.75 12.11 -9.16
C SER A 43 -0.40 11.33 -9.80
N CYS A 44 -0.59 10.11 -9.34
CA CYS A 44 -1.74 9.31 -9.75
C CYS A 44 -2.15 8.38 -8.60
N LEU A 45 -3.35 7.87 -8.71
CA LEU A 45 -3.93 6.95 -7.74
C LEU A 45 -3.68 5.53 -8.23
N ILE A 46 -2.92 4.75 -7.46
CA ILE A 46 -2.51 3.39 -7.85
C ILE A 46 -3.30 2.37 -7.03
N PRO A 47 -4.09 1.50 -7.66
CA PRO A 47 -4.82 0.46 -6.95
C PRO A 47 -3.89 -0.67 -6.50
N THR A 48 -4.23 -1.32 -5.40
CA THR A 48 -3.50 -2.48 -4.88
C THR A 48 -4.29 -3.78 -5.00
N GLY A 49 -5.58 -3.71 -5.23
CA GLY A 49 -6.46 -4.87 -5.26
C GLY A 49 -6.72 -5.48 -3.89
N LEU A 50 -6.46 -4.74 -2.82
CA LEU A 50 -6.60 -5.21 -1.45
C LEU A 50 -7.55 -4.33 -0.65
N SER A 51 -8.31 -4.94 0.25
CA SER A 51 -8.99 -4.24 1.33
C SER A 51 -8.71 -4.95 2.65
N VAL A 52 -8.82 -4.23 3.76
CA VAL A 52 -8.41 -4.72 5.06
C VAL A 52 -9.47 -4.45 6.13
N ALA A 53 -9.38 -5.22 7.23
CA ALA A 53 -10.15 -4.98 8.43
C ALA A 53 -9.30 -5.32 9.64
N PHE A 54 -9.29 -4.45 10.64
CA PHE A 54 -8.51 -4.64 11.85
C PHE A 54 -9.14 -3.87 13.01
N SER A 55 -8.64 -4.12 14.23
CA SER A 55 -9.19 -3.53 15.44
C SER A 55 -9.04 -2.00 15.47
N LYS A 56 -10.04 -1.33 16.06
CA LYS A 56 -10.08 0.14 16.20
C LYS A 56 -8.93 0.72 17.01
N GLU A 57 -8.16 -0.13 17.71
CA GLU A 57 -7.01 0.32 18.49
C GLU A 57 -5.78 0.59 17.65
N TYR A 58 -5.85 0.32 16.35
CA TYR A 58 -4.72 0.43 15.42
C TYR A 58 -5.07 1.27 14.21
N GLU A 59 -4.04 1.66 13.51
CA GLU A 59 -4.12 2.23 12.17
C GLU A 59 -3.07 1.57 11.29
N ILE A 60 -3.24 1.63 9.98
CA ILE A 60 -2.20 1.24 9.03
C ILE A 60 -1.65 2.50 8.40
N GLN A 61 -0.32 2.58 8.28
CA GLN A 61 0.34 3.69 7.61
C GLN A 61 0.97 3.22 6.30
N ILE A 62 0.73 3.97 5.23
CA ILE A 62 1.34 3.77 3.94
C ILE A 62 2.53 4.72 3.83
N ARG A 63 3.70 4.16 3.57
CA ARG A 63 4.95 4.92 3.47
C ARG A 63 5.64 4.63 2.15
N PRO A 64 6.43 5.58 1.62
CA PRO A 64 7.22 5.33 0.42
C PRO A 64 8.37 4.38 0.70
N ARG A 65 8.89 3.78 -0.35
CA ARG A 65 10.14 3.02 -0.27
C ARG A 65 11.32 3.99 -0.40
N SER A 66 12.23 3.90 0.55
CA SER A 66 13.39 4.80 0.60
C SER A 66 14.25 4.72 -0.66
N GLY A 67 14.43 3.53 -1.23
CA GLY A 67 15.20 3.35 -2.45
C GLY A 67 14.60 4.06 -3.65
N LEU A 68 13.29 3.97 -3.83
CA LEU A 68 12.60 4.69 -4.90
C LEU A 68 12.66 6.19 -4.69
N ALA A 69 12.51 6.64 -3.45
CA ALA A 69 12.62 8.06 -3.12
C ALA A 69 14.01 8.60 -3.44
N ALA A 70 15.04 7.88 -2.99
CA ALA A 70 16.43 8.33 -3.14
C ALA A 70 16.92 8.27 -4.59
N LYS A 71 16.55 7.25 -5.34
CA LYS A 71 17.09 7.01 -6.69
C LYS A 71 16.23 7.59 -7.80
N ASN A 72 14.91 7.65 -7.59
CA ASN A 72 13.97 7.98 -8.66
C ASN A 72 13.07 9.17 -8.32
N ASN A 73 13.23 9.79 -7.16
CA ASN A 73 12.36 10.89 -6.68
C ASN A 73 10.88 10.50 -6.65
N ILE A 74 10.60 9.23 -6.36
CA ILE A 74 9.23 8.71 -6.26
C ILE A 74 8.88 8.60 -4.78
N THR A 75 7.72 9.15 -4.42
CA THR A 75 7.23 9.11 -3.04
C THR A 75 5.73 8.83 -3.03
N VAL A 76 5.18 8.73 -1.85
CA VAL A 76 3.73 8.71 -1.63
C VAL A 76 3.34 10.14 -1.25
N LEU A 77 2.48 10.77 -2.05
CA LEU A 77 2.19 12.19 -1.93
C LEU A 77 1.70 12.59 -0.54
N ASN A 78 0.84 11.76 0.06
CA ASN A 78 0.25 12.02 1.38
C ASN A 78 0.98 11.30 2.52
N THR A 79 2.27 10.94 2.32
CA THR A 79 2.99 10.15 3.35
C THR A 79 3.07 10.85 4.70
N PRO A 80 2.84 10.14 5.83
CA PRO A 80 2.30 8.79 5.87
C PRO A 80 0.80 8.79 5.57
N GLY A 81 0.38 7.97 4.60
CA GLY A 81 -1.03 7.77 4.33
C GLY A 81 -1.67 6.95 5.45
N THR A 82 -2.81 7.38 5.96
CA THR A 82 -3.49 6.72 7.07
C THR A 82 -4.66 5.90 6.55
N ILE A 83 -4.71 4.64 6.99
CA ILE A 83 -5.88 3.77 6.78
C ILE A 83 -6.53 3.57 8.13
N ASP A 84 -7.75 4.09 8.27
CA ASP A 84 -8.54 3.97 9.49
C ASP A 84 -9.06 2.55 9.67
N SER A 85 -9.28 2.16 10.91
CA SER A 85 -9.75 0.80 11.24
C SER A 85 -11.11 0.46 10.64
N ASP A 86 -11.94 1.45 10.35
CA ASP A 86 -13.28 1.28 9.77
C ASP A 86 -13.30 1.48 8.25
N TYR A 87 -12.15 1.74 7.62
CA TYR A 87 -12.09 1.85 6.17
C TYR A 87 -12.16 0.46 5.53
N ARG A 88 -13.16 0.22 4.68
CA ARG A 88 -13.37 -1.08 4.01
C ARG A 88 -13.19 -1.01 2.50
N GLY A 89 -12.85 0.16 1.97
CA GLY A 89 -12.58 0.32 0.55
C GLY A 89 -11.24 -0.28 0.16
N GLU A 90 -10.98 -0.24 -1.14
CA GLU A 90 -9.69 -0.66 -1.68
C GLU A 90 -8.58 0.26 -1.20
N ILE A 91 -7.44 -0.32 -0.81
CA ILE A 91 -6.22 0.45 -0.53
C ILE A 91 -5.66 0.95 -1.85
N LYS A 92 -5.53 2.26 -1.98
CA LYS A 92 -4.93 2.90 -3.15
C LYS A 92 -3.79 3.81 -2.70
N ILE A 93 -2.74 3.83 -3.50
CA ILE A 93 -1.54 4.61 -3.23
C ILE A 93 -1.56 5.86 -4.10
N ILE A 94 -1.27 7.01 -3.48
CA ILE A 94 -1.26 8.30 -4.19
C ILE A 94 0.17 8.73 -4.47
#